data_d1c76e8e1433c2d6eae6286fbfa6d7a8
#
_entry.id   d1c76e8e1433c2d6eae6286fbfa6d7a8
#
_cell.length_a   1.000
_cell.length_b   1.000
_cell.length_c   1.000
_cell.angle_alpha   90.00
_cell.angle_beta   90.00
_cell.angle_gamma   90.00
#
_symmetry.space_group_name_H-M   'P 1'
#
loop_
_entity.id
_entity.type
_entity.pdbx_description
1 polymer ?
#
loop_
_entity_poly.entity_id
_entity_poly.type
_entity_poly.pdbx_seq_one_letter_code
_entity_poly.pdbx_strand_id
1 'polypeptide(L)'
;LCGLLFALLIAALSLSGLRGMISIFSFAAPALVLCTVGLGAGALLLLPACPPPAFQGGVGWLPSAMAFSAYNMFSAVAILAPLGRQVPPRCTPRGIGLGCTMLFMVAAPILLVLNHYPGAAETEFPMLTVVTAISPGLGIPYLLLLLIAMVVTAFSCFLAGMERLSAGTELHGRERVLRFFAVSLVAWGASLLGFGELISLIYPVFGAVSAVFLTGMAVHFCRVNWGNPNEKADGK
;
A
#
# COMPACT_ATOMS: atom_id res chain seq x y z
N LEU A 1 20.36 -6.62 -12.85
CA LEU A 1 21.24 -6.48 -11.69
C LEU A 1 20.61 -5.60 -10.60
N CYS A 2 20.10 -4.41 -10.93
CA CYS A 2 19.48 -3.49 -9.94
C CYS A 2 18.31 -4.13 -9.20
N GLY A 3 17.41 -4.85 -9.88
CA GLY A 3 16.28 -5.53 -9.25
C GLY A 3 16.71 -6.62 -8.25
N LEU A 4 17.78 -7.36 -8.56
CA LEU A 4 18.33 -8.34 -7.63
C LEU A 4 18.92 -7.67 -6.38
N LEU A 5 19.68 -6.60 -6.57
CA LEU A 5 20.24 -5.83 -5.45
C LEU A 5 19.13 -5.25 -4.56
N PHE A 6 18.05 -4.76 -5.17
CA PHE A 6 16.88 -4.28 -4.45
C PHE A 6 16.19 -5.39 -3.64
N ALA A 7 15.98 -6.56 -4.25
CA ALA A 7 15.40 -7.72 -3.56
C ALA A 7 16.25 -8.19 -2.38
N LEU A 8 17.57 -8.21 -2.53
CA LEU A 8 18.51 -8.54 -1.46
C LEU A 8 18.51 -7.49 -0.34
N LEU A 9 18.40 -6.21 -0.69
CA LEU A 9 18.28 -5.12 0.29
C LEU A 9 17.01 -5.31 1.14
N ILE A 10 15.86 -5.58 0.50
CA ILE A 10 14.60 -5.83 1.21
C ILE A 10 14.70 -7.05 2.12
N ALA A 11 15.33 -8.14 1.64
CA ALA A 11 15.56 -9.32 2.46
C ALA A 11 16.42 -9.01 3.71
N ALA A 12 17.50 -8.25 3.53
CA ALA A 12 18.37 -7.84 4.62
C ALA A 12 17.64 -6.93 5.64
N LEU A 13 16.87 -5.94 5.17
CA LEU A 13 16.04 -5.10 6.02
C LEU A 13 15.02 -5.93 6.80
N SER A 14 14.45 -6.96 6.17
CA SER A 14 13.42 -7.81 6.78
C SER A 14 13.97 -8.68 7.93
N LEU A 15 15.27 -8.85 8.03
CA LEU A 15 15.91 -9.50 9.19
C LEU A 15 15.75 -8.68 10.48
N SER A 16 15.54 -7.36 10.39
CA SER A 16 15.25 -6.51 11.55
C SER A 16 13.83 -6.72 12.13
N GLY A 17 12.98 -7.42 11.40
CA GLY A 17 11.64 -7.80 11.84
C GLY A 17 10.66 -6.63 11.98
N LEU A 18 9.56 -6.88 12.69
CA LEU A 18 8.45 -5.94 12.84
C LEU A 18 8.84 -4.62 13.51
N ARG A 19 9.77 -4.66 14.47
CA ARG A 19 10.26 -3.44 15.15
C ARG A 19 10.99 -2.49 14.18
N GLY A 20 11.83 -3.04 13.31
CA GLY A 20 12.51 -2.27 12.27
C GLY A 20 11.51 -1.64 11.30
N MET A 21 10.48 -2.40 10.90
CA MET A 21 9.40 -1.91 10.08
C MET A 21 8.69 -0.70 10.72
N ILE A 22 8.24 -0.83 11.97
CA ILE A 22 7.54 0.25 12.69
C ILE A 22 8.40 1.50 12.78
N SER A 23 9.69 1.36 13.07
CA SER A 23 10.62 2.49 13.18
C SER A 23 10.74 3.26 11.84
N ILE A 24 10.89 2.55 10.73
CA ILE A 24 10.99 3.16 9.40
C ILE A 24 9.66 3.85 9.03
N PHE A 25 8.52 3.18 9.26
CA PHE A 25 7.20 3.74 8.97
C PHE A 25 6.89 5.00 9.77
N SER A 26 7.27 5.03 11.03
CA SER A 26 7.01 6.20 11.91
C SER A 26 7.64 7.48 11.39
N PHE A 27 8.74 7.37 10.64
CA PHE A 27 9.40 8.51 10.02
C PHE A 27 8.96 8.71 8.56
N ALA A 28 8.92 7.64 7.77
CA ALA A 28 8.66 7.71 6.35
C ALA A 28 7.23 8.16 6.03
N ALA A 29 6.21 7.67 6.76
CA ALA A 29 4.83 7.98 6.46
C ALA A 29 4.49 9.48 6.64
N PRO A 30 4.83 10.16 7.75
CA PRO A 30 4.60 11.60 7.88
C PRO A 30 5.37 12.41 6.83
N ALA A 31 6.61 12.03 6.52
CA ALA A 31 7.41 12.70 5.50
C ALA A 31 6.76 12.59 4.11
N LEU A 32 6.29 11.40 3.74
CA LEU A 32 5.56 11.17 2.48
C LEU A 32 4.29 12.03 2.40
N VAL A 33 3.50 12.07 3.48
CA VAL A 33 2.27 12.89 3.53
C VAL A 33 2.60 14.36 3.33
N LEU A 34 3.55 14.90 4.10
CA LEU A 34 3.92 16.31 4.02
C LEU A 34 4.47 16.70 2.64
N CYS A 35 5.36 15.87 2.08
CA CYS A 35 5.90 16.13 0.74
C CYS A 35 4.82 16.05 -0.34
N THR A 36 3.95 15.04 -0.30
CA THR A 36 2.90 14.88 -1.32
C THR A 36 1.87 16.00 -1.24
N VAL A 37 1.44 16.39 -0.05
CA VAL A 37 0.52 17.50 0.15
C VAL A 37 1.17 18.82 -0.28
N GLY A 38 2.42 19.07 0.12
CA GLY A 38 3.15 20.28 -0.24
C GLY A 38 3.38 20.42 -1.76
N LEU A 39 3.81 19.33 -2.41
CA LEU A 39 4.01 19.31 -3.86
C LEU A 39 2.67 19.40 -4.62
N GLY A 40 1.62 18.76 -4.11
CA GLY A 40 0.28 18.86 -4.68
C GLY A 40 -0.26 20.29 -4.61
N ALA A 41 -0.14 20.95 -3.46
CA ALA A 41 -0.53 22.35 -3.30
C ALA A 41 0.31 23.25 -4.21
N GLY A 42 1.63 23.04 -4.29
CA GLY A 42 2.52 23.77 -5.19
C GLY A 42 2.11 23.59 -6.67
N ALA A 43 1.74 22.40 -7.08
CA ALA A 43 1.28 22.13 -8.44
C ALA A 43 0.00 22.89 -8.78
N LEU A 44 -0.99 22.89 -7.87
CA LEU A 44 -2.26 23.60 -8.07
C LEU A 44 -2.09 25.13 -8.14
N LEU A 45 -1.05 25.67 -7.48
CA LEU A 45 -0.81 27.11 -7.46
C LEU A 45 0.07 27.58 -8.62
N LEU A 46 1.01 26.75 -9.07
CA LEU A 46 2.07 27.15 -10.01
C LEU A 46 1.84 26.68 -11.45
N LEU A 47 1.08 25.59 -11.64
CA LEU A 47 0.82 25.08 -12.98
C LEU A 47 -0.48 25.70 -13.55
N PRO A 48 -0.50 25.99 -14.86
CA PRO A 48 -1.72 26.46 -15.51
C PRO A 48 -2.77 25.35 -15.51
N ALA A 49 -4.03 25.71 -15.22
CA ALA A 49 -5.16 24.80 -15.31
C ALA A 49 -5.37 24.36 -16.76
N CYS A 50 -5.36 23.07 -17.00
CA CYS A 50 -5.82 22.51 -18.26
C CYS A 50 -7.30 22.13 -18.12
N PRO A 51 -8.12 22.26 -19.19
CA PRO A 51 -9.51 21.82 -19.12
C PRO A 51 -9.53 20.31 -18.78
N PRO A 52 -10.34 19.91 -17.79
CA PRO A 52 -10.45 18.49 -17.45
C PRO A 52 -10.95 17.71 -18.64
N PRO A 53 -10.50 16.47 -18.85
CA PRO A 53 -11.01 15.62 -19.91
C PRO A 53 -12.54 15.47 -19.74
N ALA A 54 -13.27 15.52 -20.83
CA ALA A 54 -14.71 15.32 -20.80
C ALA A 54 -15.01 13.98 -20.13
N PHE A 55 -15.81 14.00 -19.07
CA PHE A 55 -16.24 12.79 -18.39
C PHE A 55 -17.02 11.92 -19.39
N GLN A 56 -16.41 10.91 -19.92
CA GLN A 56 -17.06 9.89 -20.73
C GLN A 56 -17.79 8.94 -19.79
N GLY A 57 -18.96 9.39 -19.32
CA GLY A 57 -19.71 8.74 -18.27
C GLY A 57 -20.22 7.36 -18.66
N GLY A 58 -19.73 6.36 -17.95
CA GLY A 58 -20.27 5.02 -17.87
C GLY A 58 -19.95 4.46 -16.50
N VAL A 59 -20.72 3.49 -16.00
CA VAL A 59 -20.47 2.81 -14.72
C VAL A 59 -19.33 1.77 -14.79
N GLY A 60 -18.66 1.64 -15.94
CA GLY A 60 -17.59 0.66 -16.16
C GLY A 60 -16.35 0.83 -15.27
N TRP A 61 -16.14 2.03 -14.71
CA TRP A 61 -15.04 2.28 -13.76
C TRP A 61 -15.31 1.68 -12.36
N LEU A 62 -16.60 1.46 -11.99
CA LEU A 62 -16.98 1.03 -10.64
C LEU A 62 -16.44 -0.36 -10.27
N PRO A 63 -16.55 -1.42 -11.10
CA PRO A 63 -15.96 -2.71 -10.82
C PRO A 63 -14.44 -2.64 -10.62
N SER A 64 -13.75 -1.84 -11.44
CA SER A 64 -12.30 -1.66 -11.34
C SER A 64 -11.91 -0.95 -10.03
N ALA A 65 -12.66 0.08 -9.64
CA ALA A 65 -12.45 0.77 -8.37
C ALA A 65 -12.72 -0.14 -7.16
N MET A 66 -13.75 -0.99 -7.23
CA MET A 66 -14.05 -1.98 -6.19
C MET A 66 -12.95 -3.04 -6.10
N ALA A 67 -12.48 -3.58 -7.22
CA ALA A 67 -11.40 -4.56 -7.24
C ALA A 67 -10.09 -3.96 -6.70
N PHE A 68 -9.75 -2.75 -7.09
CA PHE A 68 -8.58 -2.01 -6.57
C PHE A 68 -8.69 -1.77 -5.07
N SER A 69 -9.85 -1.32 -4.59
CA SER A 69 -10.07 -1.09 -3.15
C SER A 69 -9.99 -2.40 -2.37
N ALA A 70 -10.60 -3.48 -2.85
CA ALA A 70 -10.57 -4.78 -2.20
C ALA A 70 -9.15 -5.34 -2.12
N TYR A 71 -8.35 -5.24 -3.18
CA TYR A 71 -6.94 -5.65 -3.20
C TYR A 71 -6.11 -4.89 -2.16
N ASN A 72 -6.25 -3.56 -2.10
CA ASN A 72 -5.53 -2.74 -1.13
C ASN A 72 -5.94 -3.03 0.31
N MET A 73 -7.24 -3.22 0.57
CA MET A 73 -7.75 -3.61 1.89
C MET A 73 -7.22 -4.98 2.33
N PHE A 74 -7.20 -5.96 1.42
CA PHE A 74 -6.64 -7.28 1.70
C PHE A 74 -5.16 -7.23 2.05
N SER A 75 -4.39 -6.43 1.30
CA SER A 75 -2.97 -6.20 1.59
C SER A 75 -2.77 -5.51 2.95
N ALA A 76 -3.60 -4.52 3.28
CA ALA A 76 -3.57 -3.86 4.58
C ALA A 76 -3.89 -4.84 5.73
N VAL A 77 -4.88 -5.73 5.57
CA VAL A 77 -5.22 -6.75 6.58
C VAL A 77 -4.03 -7.69 6.83
N ALA A 78 -3.29 -8.07 5.80
CA ALA A 78 -2.12 -8.93 5.94
C ALA A 78 -1.02 -8.32 6.83
N ILE A 79 -0.88 -6.99 6.81
CA ILE A 79 0.08 -6.24 7.63
C ILE A 79 -0.50 -5.92 9.01
N LEU A 80 -1.76 -5.48 9.06
CA LEU A 80 -2.41 -5.02 10.29
C LEU A 80 -2.73 -6.17 11.26
N ALA A 81 -2.99 -7.39 10.75
CA ALA A 81 -3.35 -8.52 11.59
C ALA A 81 -2.24 -8.91 12.59
N PRO A 82 -0.95 -9.08 12.20
CA PRO A 82 0.12 -9.31 13.14
C PRO A 82 0.40 -8.09 14.03
N LEU A 83 0.27 -6.88 13.51
CA LEU A 83 0.46 -5.65 14.27
C LEU A 83 -0.59 -5.48 15.36
N GLY A 84 -1.86 -5.81 15.06
CA GLY A 84 -2.97 -5.73 16.00
C GLY A 84 -2.82 -6.62 17.23
N ARG A 85 -2.02 -7.69 17.14
CA ARG A 85 -1.69 -8.55 18.31
C ARG A 85 -0.72 -7.89 19.29
N GLN A 86 0.00 -6.86 18.86
CA GLN A 86 1.01 -6.16 19.66
C GLN A 86 0.53 -4.82 20.21
N VAL A 87 -0.65 -4.35 19.77
CA VAL A 87 -1.21 -3.05 20.13
C VAL A 87 -2.43 -3.23 21.03
N PRO A 88 -2.57 -2.43 22.10
CA PRO A 88 -3.75 -2.48 22.96
C PRO A 88 -5.04 -2.24 22.15
N PRO A 89 -6.13 -3.00 22.38
CA PRO A 89 -7.37 -2.90 21.60
C PRO A 89 -7.98 -1.49 21.55
N ARG A 90 -7.77 -0.70 22.60
CA ARG A 90 -8.25 0.68 22.70
C ARG A 90 -7.54 1.64 21.71
N CYS A 91 -6.31 1.34 21.32
CA CYS A 91 -5.52 2.17 20.40
C CYS A 91 -5.79 1.84 18.94
N THR A 92 -6.25 0.63 18.65
CA THR A 92 -6.45 0.14 17.29
C THR A 92 -7.41 1.02 16.46
N PRO A 93 -8.63 1.37 16.93
CA PRO A 93 -9.54 2.19 16.10
C PRO A 93 -9.02 3.61 15.89
N ARG A 94 -8.30 4.18 16.88
CA ARG A 94 -7.67 5.50 16.70
C ARG A 94 -6.54 5.46 15.69
N GLY A 95 -5.70 4.43 15.73
CA GLY A 95 -4.63 4.23 14.76
C GLY A 95 -5.16 4.03 13.34
N ILE A 96 -6.20 3.23 13.17
CA ILE A 96 -6.86 3.03 11.86
C ILE A 96 -7.45 4.34 11.37
N GLY A 97 -8.20 5.09 12.21
CA GLY A 97 -8.78 6.36 11.84
C GLY A 97 -7.73 7.39 11.41
N LEU A 98 -6.62 7.49 12.15
CA LEU A 98 -5.51 8.36 11.78
C LEU A 98 -4.88 7.94 10.45
N GLY A 99 -4.64 6.64 10.25
CA GLY A 99 -4.12 6.10 9.00
C GLY A 99 -5.02 6.40 7.79
N CYS A 100 -6.33 6.21 7.94
CA CYS A 100 -7.29 6.57 6.88
C CYS A 100 -7.27 8.08 6.57
N THR A 101 -7.18 8.92 7.59
CA THR A 101 -7.08 10.38 7.41
C THR A 101 -5.79 10.76 6.67
N MET A 102 -4.66 10.17 7.05
CA MET A 102 -3.38 10.41 6.35
C MET A 102 -3.44 9.94 4.89
N LEU A 103 -4.05 8.78 4.65
CA LEU A 103 -4.24 8.26 3.29
C LEU A 103 -5.11 9.20 2.44
N PHE A 104 -6.21 9.70 3.01
CA PHE A 104 -7.06 10.68 2.34
C PHE A 104 -6.31 11.99 2.05
N MET A 105 -5.50 12.48 3.00
CA MET A 105 -4.66 13.67 2.80
C MET A 105 -3.62 13.50 1.68
N VAL A 106 -3.17 12.29 1.41
CA VAL A 106 -2.28 12.00 0.27
C VAL A 106 -3.07 11.86 -1.03
N ALA A 107 -4.17 11.12 -1.00
CA ALA A 107 -4.94 10.82 -2.20
C ALA A 107 -5.65 12.05 -2.79
N ALA A 108 -6.23 12.91 -1.93
CA ALA A 108 -6.98 14.08 -2.39
C ALA A 108 -6.14 15.07 -3.21
N PRO A 109 -4.94 15.51 -2.77
CA PRO A 109 -4.10 16.39 -3.58
C PRO A 109 -3.67 15.73 -4.89
N ILE A 110 -3.34 14.44 -4.90
CA ILE A 110 -2.97 13.72 -6.12
C ILE A 110 -4.11 13.76 -7.14
N LEU A 111 -5.34 13.43 -6.72
CA LEU A 111 -6.52 13.45 -7.58
C LEU A 111 -6.81 14.87 -8.11
N LEU A 112 -6.72 15.88 -7.26
CA LEU A 112 -6.92 17.29 -7.65
C LEU A 112 -5.87 17.72 -8.69
N VAL A 113 -4.61 17.37 -8.48
CA VAL A 113 -3.52 17.71 -9.41
C VAL A 113 -3.69 17.00 -10.74
N LEU A 114 -4.04 15.72 -10.75
CA LEU A 114 -4.24 14.96 -11.98
C LEU A 114 -5.47 15.46 -12.77
N ASN A 115 -6.51 15.94 -12.06
CA ASN A 115 -7.63 16.57 -12.71
C ASN A 115 -7.27 17.97 -13.27
N HIS A 116 -6.36 18.67 -12.63
CA HIS A 116 -5.86 19.97 -13.04
C HIS A 116 -4.87 19.90 -14.22
N TYR A 117 -4.08 18.80 -14.26
CA TYR A 117 -3.04 18.54 -15.25
C TYR A 117 -3.19 17.13 -15.85
N PRO A 118 -4.23 16.89 -16.68
CA PRO A 118 -4.59 15.54 -17.12
C PRO A 118 -3.54 14.84 -17.97
N GLY A 119 -2.67 15.58 -18.68
CA GLY A 119 -1.57 14.99 -19.47
C GLY A 119 -0.57 14.19 -18.65
N ALA A 120 -0.47 14.44 -17.35
CA ALA A 120 0.36 13.63 -16.47
C ALA A 120 -0.21 12.23 -16.22
N ALA A 121 -1.52 12.05 -16.29
CA ALA A 121 -2.15 10.75 -16.02
C ALA A 121 -1.80 9.65 -17.04
N GLU A 122 -1.30 10.04 -18.21
CA GLU A 122 -0.88 9.11 -19.27
C GLU A 122 0.56 8.58 -19.06
N THR A 123 1.28 9.09 -18.07
CA THR A 123 2.67 8.71 -17.80
C THR A 123 2.74 7.61 -16.73
N GLU A 124 3.82 6.83 -16.71
CA GLU A 124 4.05 5.78 -15.70
C GLU A 124 4.14 6.33 -14.26
N PHE A 125 4.65 7.56 -14.13
CA PHE A 125 4.78 8.25 -12.83
C PHE A 125 4.13 9.64 -12.87
N PRO A 126 2.78 9.72 -12.80
CA PRO A 126 2.04 10.96 -12.98
C PRO A 126 2.53 12.12 -12.12
N MET A 127 2.71 11.89 -10.83
CA MET A 127 3.16 12.93 -9.91
C MET A 127 4.61 13.37 -10.14
N LEU A 128 5.48 12.48 -10.63
CA LEU A 128 6.84 12.86 -11.02
C LEU A 128 6.82 13.82 -12.22
N THR A 129 5.97 13.55 -13.20
CA THR A 129 5.77 14.44 -14.36
C THR A 129 5.29 15.82 -13.91
N VAL A 130 4.33 15.89 -13.00
CA VAL A 130 3.84 17.15 -12.43
C VAL A 130 4.96 17.90 -11.69
N VAL A 131 5.70 17.21 -10.83
CA VAL A 131 6.78 17.81 -10.03
C VAL A 131 7.91 18.37 -10.91
N THR A 132 8.28 17.66 -11.97
CA THR A 132 9.28 18.12 -12.93
C THR A 132 8.77 19.29 -13.78
N ALA A 133 7.46 19.37 -14.02
CA ALA A 133 6.83 20.53 -14.68
C ALA A 133 6.86 21.79 -13.81
N ILE A 134 6.77 21.66 -12.48
CA ILE A 134 6.94 22.79 -11.56
C ILE A 134 8.39 23.27 -11.59
N SER A 135 9.34 22.34 -11.39
CA SER A 135 10.78 22.63 -11.45
C SER A 135 11.55 21.34 -11.71
N PRO A 136 12.42 21.31 -12.74
CA PRO A 136 13.25 20.14 -13.02
C PRO A 136 14.14 19.71 -11.84
N GLY A 137 14.57 20.66 -11.00
CA GLY A 137 15.39 20.40 -9.82
C GLY A 137 14.67 19.60 -8.71
N LEU A 138 13.33 19.61 -8.70
CA LEU A 138 12.53 18.84 -7.74
C LEU A 138 12.36 17.36 -8.15
N GLY A 139 12.68 17.00 -9.39
CA GLY A 139 12.53 15.64 -9.89
C GLY A 139 13.35 14.61 -9.11
N ILE A 140 14.63 14.91 -8.83
CA ILE A 140 15.51 13.99 -8.09
C ILE A 140 15.07 13.80 -6.64
N PRO A 141 14.82 14.85 -5.83
CA PRO A 141 14.28 14.69 -4.48
C PRO A 141 12.96 13.88 -4.43
N TYR A 142 12.06 14.13 -5.39
CA TYR A 142 10.80 13.40 -5.46
C TYR A 142 11.00 11.94 -5.86
N LEU A 143 11.91 11.65 -6.78
CA LEU A 143 12.27 10.27 -7.14
C LEU A 143 12.83 9.50 -5.95
N LEU A 144 13.68 10.14 -5.13
CA LEU A 144 14.19 9.54 -3.89
C LEU A 144 13.06 9.27 -2.89
N LEU A 145 12.09 10.16 -2.78
CA LEU A 145 10.91 9.98 -1.95
C LEU A 145 10.07 8.77 -2.41
N LEU A 146 9.84 8.64 -3.72
CA LEU A 146 9.17 7.48 -4.31
C LEU A 146 9.95 6.19 -4.03
N LEU A 147 11.28 6.21 -4.17
CA LEU A 147 12.13 5.06 -3.88
C LEU A 147 11.99 4.62 -2.41
N ILE A 148 11.99 5.56 -1.48
CA ILE A 148 11.76 5.27 -0.05
C ILE A 148 10.38 4.63 0.14
N ALA A 149 9.33 5.16 -0.48
CA ALA A 149 7.98 4.60 -0.41
C ALA A 149 7.93 3.16 -0.94
N MET A 150 8.60 2.90 -2.07
CA MET A 150 8.68 1.56 -2.66
C MET A 150 9.43 0.58 -1.75
N VAL A 151 10.56 1.00 -1.17
CA VAL A 151 11.33 0.19 -0.21
C VAL A 151 10.47 -0.17 0.99
N VAL A 152 9.78 0.81 1.58
CA VAL A 152 8.92 0.63 2.75
C VAL A 152 7.76 -0.33 2.44
N THR A 153 7.12 -0.20 1.28
CA THR A 153 6.04 -1.08 0.85
C THR A 153 6.55 -2.50 0.59
N ALA A 154 7.64 -2.65 -0.16
CA ALA A 154 8.24 -3.95 -0.45
C ALA A 154 8.67 -4.67 0.83
N PHE A 155 9.29 -3.95 1.77
CA PHE A 155 9.67 -4.47 3.09
C PHE A 155 8.45 -5.01 3.87
N SER A 156 7.35 -4.25 3.89
CA SER A 156 6.12 -4.65 4.59
C SER A 156 5.49 -5.90 4.00
N CYS A 157 5.36 -5.95 2.67
CA CYS A 157 4.81 -7.10 1.96
C CYS A 157 5.69 -8.34 2.14
N PHE A 158 7.01 -8.16 2.07
CA PHE A 158 7.97 -9.24 2.27
C PHE A 158 7.89 -9.80 3.70
N LEU A 159 7.85 -8.92 4.71
CA LEU A 159 7.74 -9.33 6.11
C LEU A 159 6.43 -10.06 6.39
N ALA A 160 5.29 -9.53 5.90
CA ALA A 160 3.99 -10.18 6.04
C ALA A 160 3.95 -11.56 5.37
N GLY A 161 4.56 -11.70 4.19
CA GLY A 161 4.72 -12.99 3.50
C GLY A 161 5.56 -13.97 4.29
N MET A 162 6.68 -13.52 4.85
CA MET A 162 7.56 -14.36 5.65
C MET A 162 6.92 -14.82 6.96
N GLU A 163 6.16 -13.96 7.63
CA GLU A 163 5.41 -14.36 8.84
C GLU A 163 4.38 -15.47 8.52
N ARG A 164 3.70 -15.39 7.37
CA ARG A 164 2.76 -16.43 6.93
C ARG A 164 3.46 -17.75 6.59
N LEU A 165 4.58 -17.70 5.89
CA LEU A 165 5.37 -18.88 5.52
C LEU A 165 6.05 -19.53 6.73
N SER A 166 6.26 -18.78 7.81
CA SER A 166 6.86 -19.26 9.05
C SER A 166 5.81 -19.68 10.09
N ALA A 167 4.52 -19.50 9.81
CA ALA A 167 3.44 -19.85 10.73
C ALA A 167 3.46 -21.35 11.03
N GLY A 168 3.69 -21.70 12.30
CA GLY A 168 3.78 -23.08 12.77
C GLY A 168 5.16 -23.72 12.74
N THR A 169 6.21 -23.01 12.32
CA THR A 169 7.58 -23.55 12.34
C THR A 169 8.52 -22.49 12.90
N GLU A 170 9.17 -22.80 14.01
CA GLU A 170 10.25 -21.96 14.54
C GLU A 170 11.49 -22.09 13.65
N LEU A 171 11.71 -21.10 12.81
CA LEU A 171 12.86 -21.04 11.92
C LEU A 171 14.09 -20.51 12.66
N HIS A 172 15.09 -21.32 12.79
CA HIS A 172 16.35 -20.95 13.45
C HIS A 172 17.49 -20.75 12.43
N GLY A 173 18.30 -19.71 12.63
CA GLY A 173 19.58 -19.49 11.97
C GLY A 173 19.55 -19.63 10.44
N ARG A 174 20.19 -20.66 9.93
CA ARG A 174 20.45 -20.88 8.49
C ARG A 174 19.15 -21.10 7.67
N GLU A 175 18.16 -21.79 8.22
CA GLU A 175 16.89 -22.05 7.52
C GLU A 175 16.09 -20.77 7.28
N ARG A 176 16.09 -19.87 8.27
CA ARG A 176 15.47 -18.56 8.14
C ARG A 176 16.11 -17.78 6.99
N VAL A 177 17.43 -17.69 6.98
CA VAL A 177 18.16 -16.98 5.92
C VAL A 177 17.89 -17.59 4.56
N LEU A 178 17.90 -18.93 4.44
CA LEU A 178 17.64 -19.62 3.18
C LEU A 178 16.24 -19.34 2.64
N ARG A 179 15.21 -19.33 3.51
CA ARG A 179 13.84 -18.99 3.09
C ARG A 179 13.71 -17.53 2.66
N PHE A 180 14.38 -16.60 3.35
CA PHE A 180 14.44 -15.20 2.95
C PHE A 180 15.03 -15.04 1.54
N PHE A 181 16.14 -15.74 1.27
CA PHE A 181 16.76 -15.75 -0.05
C PHE A 181 15.85 -16.38 -1.12
N ALA A 182 15.21 -17.51 -0.82
CA ALA A 182 14.32 -18.17 -1.77
C ALA A 182 13.12 -17.28 -2.17
N VAL A 183 12.48 -16.65 -1.19
CA VAL A 183 11.36 -15.72 -1.45
C VAL A 183 11.82 -14.49 -2.24
N SER A 184 13.02 -13.95 -1.92
CA SER A 184 13.60 -12.83 -2.68
C SER A 184 13.91 -13.20 -4.13
N LEU A 185 14.38 -14.42 -4.37
CA LEU A 185 14.66 -14.91 -5.72
C LEU A 185 13.38 -15.08 -6.54
N VAL A 186 12.31 -15.60 -5.92
CA VAL A 186 10.99 -15.71 -6.56
C VAL A 186 10.43 -14.32 -6.89
N ALA A 187 10.52 -13.37 -5.94
CA ALA A 187 10.08 -12.00 -6.16
C ALA A 187 10.87 -11.30 -7.27
N TRP A 188 12.18 -11.52 -7.32
CA TRP A 188 13.02 -11.04 -8.40
C TRP A 188 12.62 -11.65 -9.75
N GLY A 189 12.42 -12.97 -9.80
CA GLY A 189 11.95 -13.64 -11.02
C GLY A 189 10.62 -13.09 -11.52
N ALA A 190 9.66 -12.86 -10.61
CA ALA A 190 8.38 -12.24 -10.94
C ALA A 190 8.55 -10.80 -11.48
N SER A 191 9.52 -10.04 -10.99
CA SER A 191 9.79 -8.67 -11.44
C SER A 191 10.27 -8.58 -12.89
N LEU A 192 10.72 -9.69 -13.48
CA LEU A 192 11.14 -9.73 -14.88
C LEU A 192 9.97 -9.68 -15.89
N LEU A 193 8.74 -9.93 -15.43
CA LEU A 193 7.54 -9.85 -16.27
C LEU A 193 7.17 -8.40 -16.67
N GLY A 194 7.79 -7.41 -16.06
CA GLY A 194 7.45 -6.01 -16.29
C GLY A 194 6.27 -5.50 -15.44
N PHE A 195 6.31 -4.21 -15.11
CA PHE A 195 5.35 -3.59 -14.18
C PHE A 195 3.92 -3.57 -14.75
N GLY A 196 3.75 -3.16 -16.01
CA GLY A 196 2.44 -3.06 -16.64
C GLY A 196 1.74 -4.41 -16.81
N GLU A 197 2.47 -5.44 -17.26
CA GLU A 197 1.92 -6.79 -17.42
C GLU A 197 1.56 -7.41 -16.09
N LEU A 198 2.40 -7.21 -15.08
CA LEU A 198 2.13 -7.71 -13.72
C LEU A 198 0.85 -7.09 -13.14
N ILE A 199 0.66 -5.79 -13.31
CA ILE A 199 -0.55 -5.09 -12.86
C ILE A 199 -1.79 -5.58 -13.60
N SER A 200 -1.73 -5.65 -14.92
CA SER A 200 -2.88 -6.05 -15.74
C SER A 200 -3.37 -7.47 -15.43
N LEU A 201 -2.47 -8.37 -15.05
CA LEU A 201 -2.79 -9.74 -14.69
C LEU A 201 -3.20 -9.88 -13.22
N ILE A 202 -2.44 -9.26 -12.31
CA ILE A 202 -2.58 -9.48 -10.88
C ILE A 202 -3.78 -8.73 -10.31
N TYR A 203 -4.03 -7.48 -10.70
CA TYR A 203 -5.11 -6.69 -10.10
C TYR A 203 -6.52 -7.29 -10.28
N PRO A 204 -6.94 -7.78 -11.47
CA PRO A 204 -8.26 -8.37 -11.59
C PRO A 204 -8.42 -9.64 -10.76
N VAL A 205 -7.40 -10.53 -10.79
CA VAL A 205 -7.43 -11.81 -10.09
C VAL A 205 -7.43 -11.62 -8.58
N PHE A 206 -6.45 -10.87 -8.06
CA PHE A 206 -6.36 -10.59 -6.62
C PHE A 206 -7.49 -9.70 -6.14
N GLY A 207 -7.98 -8.78 -6.95
CA GLY A 207 -9.14 -7.95 -6.64
C GLY A 207 -10.39 -8.80 -6.42
N ALA A 208 -10.66 -9.76 -7.30
CA ALA A 208 -11.79 -10.67 -7.17
C ALA A 208 -11.68 -11.57 -5.93
N VAL A 209 -10.52 -12.20 -5.71
CA VAL A 209 -10.27 -13.03 -4.52
C VAL A 209 -10.40 -12.22 -3.24
N SER A 210 -9.85 -11.00 -3.23
CA SER A 210 -9.92 -10.09 -2.09
C SER A 210 -11.35 -9.64 -1.79
N ALA A 211 -12.15 -9.37 -2.82
CA ALA A 211 -13.55 -9.00 -2.66
C ALA A 211 -14.38 -10.12 -2.00
N VAL A 212 -14.17 -11.36 -2.44
CA VAL A 212 -14.82 -12.54 -1.84
C VAL A 212 -14.41 -12.69 -0.37
N PHE A 213 -13.10 -12.58 -0.08
CA PHE A 213 -12.59 -12.69 1.29
C PHE A 213 -13.14 -11.60 2.21
N LEU A 214 -13.13 -10.33 1.77
CA LEU A 214 -13.64 -9.21 2.56
C LEU A 214 -15.14 -9.30 2.78
N THR A 215 -15.90 -9.77 1.77
CA THR A 215 -17.34 -10.01 1.91
C THR A 215 -17.60 -11.10 2.95
N GLY A 216 -16.85 -12.20 2.90
CA GLY A 216 -16.93 -13.26 3.90
C GLY A 216 -16.63 -12.77 5.31
N MET A 217 -15.61 -11.95 5.47
CA MET A 217 -15.23 -11.31 6.73
C MET A 217 -16.31 -10.36 7.26
N ALA A 218 -16.89 -9.53 6.39
CA ALA A 218 -17.97 -8.62 6.74
C ALA A 218 -19.24 -9.38 7.18
N VAL A 219 -19.63 -10.42 6.45
CA VAL A 219 -20.77 -11.30 6.81
C VAL A 219 -20.51 -11.99 8.14
N HIS A 220 -19.31 -12.52 8.36
CA HIS A 220 -18.95 -13.13 9.64
C HIS A 220 -19.04 -12.13 10.80
N PHE A 221 -18.50 -10.95 10.63
CA PHE A 221 -18.56 -9.87 11.61
C PHE A 221 -20.01 -9.46 11.94
N CYS A 222 -20.85 -9.31 10.92
CA CYS A 222 -22.26 -9.01 11.12
C CYS A 222 -23.00 -10.12 11.88
N ARG A 223 -22.74 -11.39 11.55
CA ARG A 223 -23.35 -12.54 12.25
C ARG A 223 -22.95 -12.59 13.72
N VAL A 224 -21.68 -12.39 14.02
CA VAL A 224 -21.18 -12.40 15.41
C VAL A 224 -21.71 -11.23 16.22
N ASN A 225 -21.79 -10.04 15.64
CA ASN A 225 -22.22 -8.84 16.37
C ASN A 225 -23.74 -8.64 16.44
N TRP A 226 -24.49 -9.12 15.44
CA TRP A 226 -25.95 -8.98 15.35
C TRP A 226 -26.72 -10.29 15.54
N GLY A 227 -26.05 -11.44 15.50
CA GLY A 227 -26.68 -12.76 15.55
C GLY A 227 -27.08 -13.26 16.95
N ASN A 228 -26.66 -12.63 18.04
CA ASN A 228 -26.98 -13.08 19.39
C ASN A 228 -27.23 -11.92 20.38
N PRO A 229 -28.45 -11.32 20.37
CA PRO A 229 -28.84 -10.34 21.40
C PRO A 229 -28.94 -10.95 22.81
N ASN A 230 -29.15 -12.28 22.93
CA ASN A 230 -29.42 -12.95 24.18
C ASN A 230 -28.17 -13.40 24.97
N GLU A 231 -27.01 -13.53 24.32
CA GLU A 231 -25.77 -13.97 24.99
C GLU A 231 -25.09 -12.83 25.78
N LYS A 232 -25.48 -11.58 25.53
CA LYS A 232 -25.00 -10.40 26.31
C LYS A 232 -25.75 -10.20 27.63
N ALA A 233 -26.82 -10.92 27.86
CA ALA A 233 -27.64 -10.81 29.09
C ALA A 233 -27.16 -11.73 30.23
N ASP A 234 -26.49 -12.84 29.93
CA ASP A 234 -26.07 -13.84 30.92
C ASP A 234 -24.61 -13.68 31.40
N GLY A 235 -23.90 -12.65 30.97
CA GLY A 235 -22.50 -12.37 31.32
C GLY A 235 -22.32 -11.20 32.29
N LYS A 236 -23.26 -10.99 33.26
CA LYS A 236 -23.07 -10.09 34.40
C LYS A 236 -23.01 -10.83 35.72
#